data_eb66172edf189757e0aa81bbe39c974a
#
_entry.id   eb66172edf189757e0aa81bbe39c974a
#
_cell.length_a   1.000
_cell.length_b   1.000
_cell.length_c   1.000
_cell.angle_alpha   90.00
_cell.angle_beta   90.00
_cell.angle_gamma   90.00
#
_symmetry.space_group_name_H-M   'P 1'
#
loop_
_entity.id
_entity.type
_entity.pdbx_description
1 polymer ?
#
loop_
_entity_poly.entity_id
_entity_poly.type
_entity_poly.pdbx_seq_one_letter_code
_entity_poly.pdbx_strand_id
1 'polypeptide(L)'
;IFEIMKILDRYILTSYLKIFFSFFFILMFIFIFHLIWMFIDDLAGKEVDFEIIFRFLLYYSPKLLPLVLPLTVLLASIMTFGNLSEQYELAAIKSSGMSLFRSMRSIIAFNLILCIGMFFIANTLMPLAEFKSYNLRKNLAKLKPALAITEGVFNDINMMNIKVGRKHGPNNTLLEDVIIHQNNFNSKNTLVIKADSGELISTESDEILQLVLKNGKRYQDIDSKRPNNKQFVPHTYVSFEKYIMNIDLRDFNQVDFDDEKYRNTYRMQNVSQLGLSIDSLSKKLSFRYENFGK
;
A
#
# COMPACT_ATOMS: atom_id res chain seq x y z
N ILE A 1 -13.91 38.43 -5.61
CA ILE A 1 -12.48 38.53 -5.17
C ILE A 1 -11.64 39.21 -6.26
N PHE A 2 -11.82 38.89 -7.56
CA PHE A 2 -11.01 39.45 -8.65
C PHE A 2 -11.26 40.94 -8.95
N GLU A 3 -12.43 41.47 -8.66
CA GLU A 3 -12.73 42.92 -8.86
C GLU A 3 -12.01 43.84 -7.86
N ILE A 4 -11.63 43.33 -6.71
CA ILE A 4 -10.97 44.12 -5.64
C ILE A 4 -9.45 44.14 -5.81
N MET A 5 -8.90 43.28 -6.69
CA MET A 5 -7.46 43.18 -6.92
C MET A 5 -6.97 44.29 -7.86
N LYS A 6 -5.88 44.97 -7.46
CA LYS A 6 -5.21 45.93 -8.34
C LYS A 6 -4.63 45.20 -9.57
N ILE A 7 -4.49 45.88 -10.69
CA ILE A 7 -4.00 45.34 -11.95
C ILE A 7 -2.69 44.55 -11.76
N LEU A 8 -1.79 45.08 -10.96
CA LEU A 8 -0.51 44.47 -10.64
C LEU A 8 -0.67 43.12 -9.89
N ASP A 9 -1.55 43.08 -8.88
CA ASP A 9 -1.80 41.86 -8.10
C ASP A 9 -2.33 40.72 -9.01
N ARG A 10 -3.21 41.08 -9.96
CA ARG A 10 -3.76 40.15 -10.96
C ARG A 10 -2.67 39.68 -11.93
N TYR A 11 -1.82 40.58 -12.39
CA TYR A 11 -0.71 40.24 -13.30
C TYR A 11 0.24 39.24 -12.67
N ILE A 12 0.75 39.54 -11.48
CA ILE A 12 1.68 38.67 -10.73
C ILE A 12 1.03 37.32 -10.42
N LEU A 13 -0.22 37.32 -9.95
CA LEU A 13 -0.94 36.07 -9.65
C LEU A 13 -1.16 35.21 -10.91
N THR A 14 -1.52 35.81 -12.03
CA THR A 14 -1.74 35.06 -13.29
C THR A 14 -0.46 34.45 -13.80
N SER A 15 0.66 35.19 -13.74
CA SER A 15 1.99 34.68 -14.06
C SER A 15 2.38 33.51 -13.15
N TYR A 16 2.18 33.68 -11.84
CA TYR A 16 2.43 32.63 -10.87
C TYR A 16 1.59 31.37 -11.13
N LEU A 17 0.28 31.52 -11.37
CA LEU A 17 -0.62 30.39 -11.60
C LEU A 17 -0.25 29.60 -12.87
N LYS A 18 0.13 30.27 -13.94
CA LYS A 18 0.59 29.57 -15.16
C LYS A 18 1.80 28.68 -14.87
N ILE A 19 2.79 29.23 -14.17
CA ILE A 19 4.01 28.51 -13.81
C ILE A 19 3.67 27.40 -12.78
N PHE A 20 2.83 27.70 -11.78
CA PHE A 20 2.39 26.75 -10.78
C PHE A 20 1.73 25.52 -11.40
N PHE A 21 0.73 25.68 -12.27
CA PHE A 21 0.07 24.55 -12.90
C PHE A 21 1.02 23.77 -13.82
N SER A 22 1.92 24.45 -14.54
CA SER A 22 2.92 23.77 -15.36
C SER A 22 3.81 22.85 -14.52
N PHE A 23 4.40 23.36 -13.44
CA PHE A 23 5.23 22.55 -12.53
C PHE A 23 4.40 21.47 -11.79
N PHE A 24 3.18 21.79 -11.41
CA PHE A 24 2.29 20.84 -10.73
C PHE A 24 2.06 19.60 -11.60
N PHE A 25 1.68 19.77 -12.86
CA PHE A 25 1.45 18.65 -13.76
C PHE A 25 2.73 17.90 -14.11
N ILE A 26 3.85 18.61 -14.31
CA ILE A 26 5.15 17.97 -14.58
C ILE A 26 5.57 17.11 -13.37
N LEU A 27 5.55 17.66 -12.16
CA LEU A 27 5.94 16.95 -10.96
C LEU A 27 4.97 15.80 -10.67
N MET A 28 3.67 16.02 -10.81
CA MET A 28 2.67 14.98 -10.62
C MET A 28 2.90 13.80 -11.58
N PHE A 29 3.20 14.09 -12.85
CA PHE A 29 3.55 13.07 -13.84
C PHE A 29 4.81 12.30 -13.44
N ILE A 30 5.88 13.00 -13.03
CA ILE A 30 7.13 12.37 -12.59
C ILE A 30 6.88 11.46 -11.39
N PHE A 31 6.12 11.92 -10.38
CA PHE A 31 5.83 11.10 -9.20
C PHE A 31 4.90 9.94 -9.49
N ILE A 32 3.93 10.08 -10.40
CA ILE A 32 3.10 8.94 -10.87
C ILE A 32 3.97 7.93 -11.60
N PHE A 33 4.89 8.38 -12.46
CA PHE A 33 5.82 7.47 -13.13
C PHE A 33 6.75 6.75 -12.15
N HIS A 34 7.27 7.47 -11.15
CA HIS A 34 8.03 6.88 -10.06
C HIS A 34 7.21 5.84 -9.28
N LEU A 35 5.92 6.11 -9.05
CA LEU A 35 5.01 5.17 -8.41
C LEU A 35 4.86 3.88 -9.24
N ILE A 36 4.67 3.98 -10.54
CA ILE A 36 4.61 2.81 -11.44
C ILE A 36 5.89 1.99 -11.32
N TRP A 37 7.05 2.65 -11.34
CA TRP A 37 8.35 2.00 -11.18
C TRP A 37 8.48 1.27 -9.84
N MET A 38 8.04 1.90 -8.75
CA MET A 38 8.10 1.32 -7.39
C MET A 38 7.23 0.07 -7.25
N PHE A 39 6.11 0.00 -7.96
CA PHE A 39 5.17 -1.14 -7.91
C PHE A 39 5.26 -2.05 -9.13
N ILE A 40 6.28 -1.90 -9.98
CA ILE A 40 6.40 -2.69 -11.20
C ILE A 40 6.48 -4.18 -10.92
N ASP A 41 7.17 -4.59 -9.85
CA ASP A 41 7.28 -5.99 -9.43
C ASP A 41 5.94 -6.56 -8.94
N ASP A 42 5.11 -5.72 -8.34
CA ASP A 42 3.75 -6.10 -7.90
C ASP A 42 2.76 -6.20 -9.09
N LEU A 43 3.04 -5.50 -10.19
CA LEU A 43 2.16 -5.37 -11.36
C LEU A 43 2.65 -6.19 -12.55
N ALA A 44 3.96 -6.27 -12.77
CA ALA A 44 4.56 -7.00 -13.88
C ALA A 44 4.43 -8.51 -13.68
N GLY A 45 4.12 -9.23 -14.76
CA GLY A 45 4.00 -10.70 -14.75
C GLY A 45 2.69 -11.24 -14.18
N LYS A 46 1.77 -10.39 -13.72
CA LYS A 46 0.48 -10.81 -13.13
C LYS A 46 -0.69 -10.76 -14.10
N GLU A 47 -0.45 -10.42 -15.39
CA GLU A 47 -1.52 -10.20 -16.37
C GLU A 47 -2.68 -9.36 -15.81
N VAL A 48 -2.29 -8.32 -15.04
CA VAL A 48 -3.27 -7.43 -14.40
C VAL A 48 -3.87 -6.53 -15.47
N ASP A 49 -5.19 -6.47 -15.54
CA ASP A 49 -5.90 -5.59 -16.47
C ASP A 49 -5.46 -4.13 -16.31
N PHE A 50 -5.27 -3.45 -17.44
CA PHE A 50 -4.91 -2.03 -17.46
C PHE A 50 -5.88 -1.16 -16.64
N GLU A 51 -7.17 -1.53 -16.60
CA GLU A 51 -8.17 -0.85 -15.79
C GLU A 51 -7.83 -0.89 -14.29
N ILE A 52 -7.35 -2.02 -13.80
CA ILE A 52 -6.99 -2.20 -12.38
C ILE A 52 -5.76 -1.34 -12.05
N ILE A 53 -4.77 -1.32 -12.94
CA ILE A 53 -3.57 -0.48 -12.79
C ILE A 53 -3.97 1.00 -12.76
N PHE A 54 -4.85 1.43 -13.67
CA PHE A 54 -5.32 2.80 -13.72
C PHE A 54 -6.09 3.18 -12.45
N ARG A 55 -6.98 2.32 -11.96
CA ARG A 55 -7.70 2.52 -10.68
C ARG A 55 -6.73 2.61 -9.50
N PHE A 56 -5.70 1.78 -9.47
CA PHE A 56 -4.66 1.84 -8.43
C PHE A 56 -3.94 3.19 -8.43
N LEU A 57 -3.50 3.65 -9.60
CA LEU A 57 -2.83 4.95 -9.74
C LEU A 57 -3.75 6.10 -9.32
N LEU A 58 -5.03 6.04 -9.70
CA LEU A 58 -6.01 7.06 -9.32
C LEU A 58 -6.24 7.09 -7.80
N TYR A 59 -6.36 5.93 -7.15
CA TYR A 59 -6.51 5.86 -5.70
C TYR A 59 -5.23 6.25 -4.96
N TYR A 60 -4.06 6.03 -5.54
CA TYR A 60 -2.80 6.39 -4.91
C TYR A 60 -2.43 7.86 -5.09
N SER A 61 -2.87 8.50 -6.19
CA SER A 61 -2.48 9.86 -6.57
C SER A 61 -2.70 10.93 -5.48
N PRO A 62 -3.79 10.91 -4.67
CA PRO A 62 -3.96 11.91 -3.60
C PRO A 62 -2.86 11.87 -2.54
N LYS A 63 -2.21 10.73 -2.36
CA LYS A 63 -1.11 10.55 -1.40
C LYS A 63 0.18 11.27 -1.83
N LEU A 64 0.31 11.60 -3.11
CA LEU A 64 1.44 12.35 -3.66
C LEU A 64 1.33 13.87 -3.44
N LEU A 65 0.11 14.37 -3.22
CA LEU A 65 -0.15 15.81 -3.10
C LEU A 65 0.67 16.52 -1.99
N PRO A 66 0.83 15.95 -0.78
CA PRO A 66 1.64 16.57 0.27
C PRO A 66 3.11 16.76 -0.11
N LEU A 67 3.61 15.95 -1.04
CA LEU A 67 4.98 16.03 -1.53
C LEU A 67 5.08 16.96 -2.73
N VAL A 68 4.15 16.85 -3.66
CA VAL A 68 4.13 17.61 -4.93
C VAL A 68 3.84 19.09 -4.68
N LEU A 69 2.84 19.42 -3.85
CA LEU A 69 2.40 20.82 -3.69
C LEU A 69 3.45 21.74 -3.09
N PRO A 70 4.15 21.42 -1.99
CA PRO A 70 5.20 22.28 -1.47
C PRO A 70 6.33 22.52 -2.46
N LEU A 71 6.73 21.46 -3.18
CA LEU A 71 7.77 21.55 -4.19
C LEU A 71 7.32 22.43 -5.37
N THR A 72 6.07 22.29 -5.80
CA THR A 72 5.46 23.12 -6.85
C THR A 72 5.42 24.59 -6.45
N VAL A 73 4.97 24.88 -5.21
CA VAL A 73 4.93 26.25 -4.66
C VAL A 73 6.32 26.89 -4.65
N LEU A 74 7.33 26.14 -4.21
CA LEU A 74 8.71 26.59 -4.18
C LEU A 74 9.21 26.93 -5.58
N LEU A 75 9.11 25.99 -6.53
CA LEU A 75 9.58 26.18 -7.90
C LEU A 75 8.82 27.30 -8.61
N ALA A 76 7.49 27.35 -8.46
CA ALA A 76 6.68 28.40 -9.07
C ALA A 76 7.03 29.78 -8.51
N SER A 77 7.31 29.89 -7.19
CA SER A 77 7.72 31.15 -6.59
C SER A 77 9.07 31.63 -7.12
N ILE A 78 10.07 30.74 -7.12
CA ILE A 78 11.42 31.05 -7.64
C ILE A 78 11.35 31.49 -9.10
N MET A 79 10.65 30.73 -9.94
CA MET A 79 10.55 31.04 -11.37
C MET A 79 9.76 32.32 -11.65
N THR A 80 8.69 32.58 -10.88
CA THR A 80 7.89 33.79 -11.07
C THR A 80 8.73 35.04 -10.73
N PHE A 81 9.38 35.08 -9.58
CA PHE A 81 10.21 36.21 -9.19
C PHE A 81 11.53 36.28 -9.98
N GLY A 82 12.07 35.15 -10.40
CA GLY A 82 13.19 35.06 -11.31
C GLY A 82 12.89 35.74 -12.64
N ASN A 83 11.78 35.38 -13.29
CA ASN A 83 11.35 36.00 -14.56
C ASN A 83 11.09 37.51 -14.41
N LEU A 84 10.39 37.93 -13.34
CA LEU A 84 10.16 39.34 -13.06
C LEU A 84 11.48 40.14 -12.85
N SER A 85 12.47 39.49 -12.26
CA SER A 85 13.79 40.07 -12.03
C SER A 85 14.60 40.19 -13.33
N GLU A 86 14.60 39.10 -14.14
CA GLU A 86 15.31 39.03 -15.40
C GLU A 86 14.78 40.07 -16.42
N GLN A 87 13.49 40.32 -16.41
CA GLN A 87 12.82 41.32 -17.27
C GLN A 87 12.87 42.75 -16.68
N TYR A 88 13.61 42.97 -15.61
CA TYR A 88 13.67 44.26 -14.88
C TYR A 88 12.34 44.78 -14.33
N GLU A 89 11.25 44.00 -14.43
CA GLU A 89 9.93 44.36 -13.95
C GLU A 89 9.94 44.52 -12.40
N LEU A 90 10.65 43.65 -11.70
CA LEU A 90 10.78 43.72 -10.25
C LEU A 90 11.51 45.02 -9.83
N ALA A 91 12.51 45.47 -10.57
CA ALA A 91 13.19 46.73 -10.36
C ALA A 91 12.25 47.90 -10.60
N ALA A 92 11.44 47.90 -11.67
CA ALA A 92 10.46 48.93 -11.95
C ALA A 92 9.38 49.00 -10.87
N ILE A 93 8.90 47.87 -10.33
CA ILE A 93 7.96 47.82 -9.22
C ILE A 93 8.56 48.45 -7.96
N LYS A 94 9.83 48.18 -7.64
CA LYS A 94 10.52 48.76 -6.48
C LYS A 94 10.77 50.23 -6.65
N SER A 95 11.17 50.71 -7.83
CA SER A 95 11.42 52.12 -8.09
C SER A 95 10.14 52.97 -8.01
N SER A 96 8.97 52.39 -8.23
CA SER A 96 7.66 53.02 -8.00
C SER A 96 7.26 53.14 -6.52
N GLY A 97 8.17 52.75 -5.58
CA GLY A 97 7.94 52.84 -4.14
C GLY A 97 7.16 51.68 -3.53
N MET A 98 6.86 50.62 -4.32
CA MET A 98 6.17 49.46 -3.80
C MET A 98 7.13 48.50 -3.10
N SER A 99 6.74 48.04 -1.90
CA SER A 99 7.52 47.04 -1.16
C SER A 99 7.38 45.64 -1.80
N LEU A 100 8.42 44.81 -1.67
CA LEU A 100 8.42 43.44 -2.11
C LEU A 100 7.26 42.64 -1.51
N PHE A 101 6.98 42.84 -0.20
CA PHE A 101 5.88 42.19 0.50
C PHE A 101 4.52 42.51 -0.13
N ARG A 102 4.33 43.76 -0.58
CA ARG A 102 3.10 44.16 -1.30
C ARG A 102 2.94 43.40 -2.61
N SER A 103 4.03 43.20 -3.37
CA SER A 103 4.03 42.45 -4.61
C SER A 103 3.74 40.94 -4.40
N MET A 104 4.15 40.38 -3.27
CA MET A 104 3.91 38.97 -2.93
C MET A 104 2.53 38.71 -2.33
N ARG A 105 1.76 39.72 -1.95
CA ARG A 105 0.53 39.57 -1.20
C ARG A 105 -0.49 38.66 -1.89
N SER A 106 -0.64 38.76 -3.21
CA SER A 106 -1.58 37.94 -3.99
C SER A 106 -1.17 36.47 -4.02
N ILE A 107 0.13 36.19 -4.13
CA ILE A 107 0.68 34.81 -4.09
C ILE A 107 0.52 34.24 -2.69
N ILE A 108 0.80 34.99 -1.65
CA ILE A 108 0.63 34.57 -0.24
C ILE A 108 -0.83 34.20 0.02
N ALA A 109 -1.77 35.05 -0.40
CA ALA A 109 -3.21 34.77 -0.25
C ALA A 109 -3.64 33.51 -0.98
N PHE A 110 -3.17 33.27 -2.20
CA PHE A 110 -3.41 32.06 -2.95
C PHE A 110 -2.85 30.81 -2.22
N ASN A 111 -1.60 30.88 -1.76
CA ASN A 111 -0.97 29.77 -1.04
C ASN A 111 -1.66 29.46 0.29
N LEU A 112 -2.22 30.48 0.97
CA LEU A 112 -2.99 30.27 2.19
C LEU A 112 -4.29 29.52 1.89
N ILE A 113 -5.00 29.88 0.81
CA ILE A 113 -6.18 29.13 0.34
C ILE A 113 -5.80 27.70 -0.02
N LEU A 114 -4.67 27.51 -0.69
CA LEU A 114 -4.17 26.18 -1.06
C LEU A 114 -3.83 25.33 0.17
N CYS A 115 -3.24 25.91 1.23
CA CYS A 115 -3.01 25.23 2.50
C CYS A 115 -4.31 24.76 3.16
N ILE A 116 -5.34 25.62 3.17
CA ILE A 116 -6.66 25.25 3.70
C ILE A 116 -7.26 24.10 2.87
N GLY A 117 -7.21 24.20 1.54
CA GLY A 117 -7.65 23.12 0.66
C GLY A 117 -6.92 21.82 0.90
N MET A 118 -5.59 21.91 1.08
CA MET A 118 -4.76 20.74 1.37
C MET A 118 -5.11 20.09 2.71
N PHE A 119 -5.45 20.89 3.73
CA PHE A 119 -5.93 20.35 5.00
C PHE A 119 -7.19 19.50 4.84
N PHE A 120 -8.17 19.95 4.05
CA PHE A 120 -9.37 19.16 3.77
C PHE A 120 -9.06 17.89 2.98
N ILE A 121 -8.19 17.97 1.99
CA ILE A 121 -7.74 16.80 1.21
C ILE A 121 -7.05 15.80 2.14
N ALA A 122 -6.14 16.26 2.99
CA ALA A 122 -5.41 15.41 3.92
C ALA A 122 -6.33 14.73 4.95
N ASN A 123 -7.36 15.45 5.41
CA ASN A 123 -8.28 14.92 6.42
C ASN A 123 -9.35 13.96 5.86
N THR A 124 -9.72 14.09 4.59
CA THR A 124 -10.85 13.34 4.01
C THR A 124 -10.41 12.40 2.90
N LEU A 125 -9.70 12.93 1.91
CA LEU A 125 -9.37 12.19 0.69
C LEU A 125 -8.20 11.22 0.91
N MET A 126 -7.19 11.61 1.68
CA MET A 126 -6.01 10.77 1.93
C MET A 126 -6.31 9.48 2.71
N PRO A 127 -7.09 9.50 3.82
CA PRO A 127 -7.49 8.29 4.51
C PRO A 127 -8.28 7.32 3.61
N LEU A 128 -9.18 7.86 2.80
CA LEU A 128 -9.93 7.06 1.83
C LEU A 128 -9.03 6.47 0.74
N ALA A 129 -8.10 7.27 0.23
CA ALA A 129 -7.13 6.86 -0.77
C ALA A 129 -6.19 5.76 -0.22
N GLU A 130 -5.74 5.89 1.03
CA GLU A 130 -4.95 4.87 1.71
C GLU A 130 -5.72 3.56 1.84
N PHE A 131 -6.97 3.63 2.32
CA PHE A 131 -7.83 2.47 2.47
C PHE A 131 -8.07 1.75 1.13
N LYS A 132 -8.48 2.48 0.08
CA LYS A 132 -8.76 1.88 -1.23
C LYS A 132 -7.50 1.34 -1.93
N SER A 133 -6.39 2.07 -1.89
CA SER A 133 -5.13 1.62 -2.48
C SER A 133 -4.56 0.39 -1.78
N TYR A 134 -4.69 0.33 -0.45
CA TYR A 134 -4.25 -0.81 0.36
C TYR A 134 -5.08 -2.07 0.07
N ASN A 135 -6.42 -1.92 0.06
CA ASN A 135 -7.32 -3.04 -0.24
C ASN A 135 -7.10 -3.56 -1.67
N LEU A 136 -6.97 -2.65 -2.65
CA LEU A 136 -6.68 -3.04 -4.02
C LEU A 136 -5.35 -3.81 -4.12
N ARG A 137 -4.28 -3.33 -3.48
CA ARG A 137 -2.99 -4.00 -3.45
C ARG A 137 -3.07 -5.38 -2.79
N LYS A 138 -3.78 -5.51 -1.66
CA LYS A 138 -4.00 -6.80 -1.02
C LYS A 138 -4.77 -7.78 -1.91
N ASN A 139 -5.78 -7.27 -2.59
CA ASN A 139 -6.59 -8.08 -3.48
C ASN A 139 -5.80 -8.52 -4.72
N LEU A 140 -4.93 -7.67 -5.26
CA LEU A 140 -4.00 -8.05 -6.32
C LEU A 140 -3.03 -9.16 -5.89
N ALA A 141 -2.55 -9.13 -4.65
CA ALA A 141 -1.72 -10.21 -4.09
C ALA A 141 -2.51 -11.53 -3.92
N LYS A 142 -3.84 -11.44 -3.73
CA LYS A 142 -4.72 -12.60 -3.61
C LYS A 142 -5.06 -13.25 -4.97
N LEU A 143 -5.19 -12.46 -6.04
CA LEU A 143 -5.66 -12.93 -7.34
C LEU A 143 -4.77 -13.99 -8.01
N LYS A 144 -3.49 -14.08 -7.65
CA LYS A 144 -2.59 -15.13 -8.16
C LYS A 144 -1.64 -15.63 -7.05
N PRO A 145 -2.08 -16.59 -6.21
CA PRO A 145 -1.27 -17.13 -5.11
C PRO A 145 0.05 -17.74 -5.58
N ALA A 146 0.11 -18.27 -6.80
CA ALA A 146 1.34 -18.78 -7.42
C ALA A 146 2.42 -17.68 -7.55
N LEU A 147 2.02 -16.42 -7.70
CA LEU A 147 2.93 -15.27 -7.79
C LEU A 147 3.28 -14.69 -6.42
N ALA A 148 2.43 -14.92 -5.40
CA ALA A 148 2.70 -14.53 -4.02
C ALA A 148 3.85 -15.35 -3.39
N ILE A 149 4.18 -16.52 -3.95
CA ILE A 149 5.28 -17.36 -3.48
C ILE A 149 6.60 -16.78 -3.99
N THR A 150 7.41 -16.22 -3.10
CA THR A 150 8.77 -15.76 -3.40
C THR A 150 9.75 -16.92 -3.24
N GLU A 151 10.67 -17.08 -4.20
CA GLU A 151 11.70 -18.11 -4.15
C GLU A 151 12.62 -17.94 -2.94
N GLY A 152 12.97 -19.06 -2.30
CA GLY A 152 13.91 -19.11 -1.19
C GLY A 152 13.39 -18.59 0.15
N VAL A 153 12.19 -18.01 0.20
CA VAL A 153 11.59 -17.41 1.41
C VAL A 153 10.32 -18.16 1.83
N PHE A 154 10.03 -18.18 3.13
CA PHE A 154 8.74 -18.66 3.62
C PHE A 154 7.64 -17.64 3.37
N ASN A 155 6.62 -18.06 2.64
CA ASN A 155 5.45 -17.25 2.31
C ASN A 155 4.24 -17.79 3.08
N ASP A 156 3.50 -16.89 3.74
CA ASP A 156 2.31 -17.24 4.52
C ASP A 156 1.07 -17.23 3.61
N ILE A 157 0.50 -18.40 3.37
CA ILE A 157 -0.69 -18.60 2.52
C ILE A 157 -1.71 -19.40 3.31
N ASN A 158 -2.81 -18.79 3.72
CA ASN A 158 -3.95 -19.43 4.35
C ASN A 158 -3.56 -20.42 5.49
N MET A 159 -2.90 -19.92 6.55
CA MET A 159 -2.39 -20.70 7.69
C MET A 159 -1.27 -21.71 7.37
N MET A 160 -0.74 -21.66 6.16
CA MET A 160 0.38 -22.48 5.73
C MET A 160 1.56 -21.61 5.37
N ASN A 161 2.74 -21.95 5.87
CA ASN A 161 3.99 -21.34 5.48
C ASN A 161 4.64 -22.20 4.39
N ILE A 162 4.69 -21.68 3.16
CA ILE A 162 5.21 -22.39 2.00
C ILE A 162 6.55 -21.76 1.60
N LYS A 163 7.57 -22.57 1.50
CA LYS A 163 8.86 -22.20 0.92
C LYS A 163 9.12 -23.03 -0.32
N VAL A 164 9.57 -22.37 -1.39
CA VAL A 164 9.92 -22.99 -2.67
C VAL A 164 11.35 -22.62 -3.01
N GLY A 165 12.14 -23.58 -3.41
CA GLY A 165 13.54 -23.36 -3.81
C GLY A 165 13.60 -22.57 -5.12
N ARG A 166 12.95 -23.03 -6.16
CA ARG A 166 12.86 -22.39 -7.49
C ARG A 166 11.48 -22.55 -8.09
N LYS A 167 11.13 -21.61 -8.96
CA LYS A 167 9.90 -21.66 -9.79
C LYS A 167 10.31 -21.64 -11.26
N HIS A 168 9.60 -22.41 -12.08
CA HIS A 168 9.80 -22.45 -13.52
C HIS A 168 8.53 -22.83 -14.27
N GLY A 169 8.62 -22.87 -15.60
CA GLY A 169 7.48 -23.18 -16.46
C GLY A 169 6.60 -21.97 -16.77
N PRO A 170 5.55 -22.17 -17.59
CA PRO A 170 4.61 -21.10 -17.93
C PRO A 170 3.93 -20.60 -16.65
N ASN A 171 3.88 -19.28 -16.49
CA ASN A 171 3.31 -18.59 -15.31
C ASN A 171 3.91 -19.00 -13.96
N ASN A 172 5.16 -19.53 -13.92
CA ASN A 172 5.82 -19.96 -12.68
C ASN A 172 5.01 -20.96 -11.85
N THR A 173 4.31 -21.87 -12.51
CA THR A 173 3.44 -22.87 -11.86
C THR A 173 4.17 -24.12 -11.41
N LEU A 174 5.36 -24.39 -11.96
CA LEU A 174 6.19 -25.54 -11.57
C LEU A 174 7.14 -25.12 -10.44
N LEU A 175 7.16 -25.90 -9.37
CA LEU A 175 7.89 -25.64 -8.13
C LEU A 175 8.93 -26.72 -7.89
N GLU A 176 10.12 -26.35 -7.40
CA GLU A 176 11.17 -27.27 -6.95
C GLU A 176 11.50 -27.03 -5.48
N ASP A 177 11.87 -28.09 -4.77
CA ASP A 177 12.21 -28.10 -3.34
C ASP A 177 11.16 -27.40 -2.48
N VAL A 178 9.96 -27.99 -2.46
CA VAL A 178 8.80 -27.42 -1.76
C VAL A 178 8.79 -27.87 -0.31
N ILE A 179 8.74 -26.93 0.62
CA ILE A 179 8.59 -27.16 2.06
C ILE A 179 7.32 -26.44 2.52
N ILE A 180 6.43 -27.16 3.16
CA ILE A 180 5.18 -26.62 3.71
C ILE A 180 5.11 -26.88 5.20
N HIS A 181 4.90 -25.82 5.96
CA HIS A 181 4.61 -25.88 7.39
C HIS A 181 3.15 -25.45 7.61
N GLN A 182 2.37 -26.29 8.24
CA GLN A 182 0.99 -25.96 8.62
C GLN A 182 0.88 -25.94 10.15
N ASN A 183 0.49 -24.79 10.69
CA ASN A 183 0.22 -24.61 12.11
C ASN A 183 -1.29 -24.66 12.34
N ASN A 184 -1.73 -25.58 13.19
CA ASN A 184 -3.13 -25.62 13.65
C ASN A 184 -3.27 -24.76 14.90
N PHE A 185 -4.14 -23.73 14.87
CA PHE A 185 -4.35 -22.81 16.00
C PHE A 185 -4.78 -23.48 17.33
N ASN A 186 -5.37 -24.68 17.28
CA ASN A 186 -5.90 -25.36 18.45
C ASN A 186 -5.12 -26.58 18.93
N SER A 187 -4.13 -27.03 18.20
CA SER A 187 -3.29 -28.15 18.60
C SER A 187 -1.83 -27.85 18.29
N LYS A 188 -0.93 -28.30 19.16
CA LYS A 188 0.52 -28.25 18.95
C LYS A 188 1.00 -29.14 17.79
N ASN A 189 0.06 -29.66 16.97
CA ASN A 189 0.37 -30.53 15.85
C ASN A 189 0.93 -29.74 14.70
N THR A 190 2.23 -29.80 14.54
CA THR A 190 2.93 -29.22 13.39
C THR A 190 2.96 -30.27 12.27
N LEU A 191 2.35 -29.95 11.15
CA LEU A 191 2.45 -30.71 9.91
C LEU A 191 3.55 -30.10 9.06
N VAL A 192 4.53 -30.92 8.69
CA VAL A 192 5.60 -30.54 7.75
C VAL A 192 5.56 -31.47 6.55
N ILE A 193 5.49 -30.89 5.36
CA ILE A 193 5.58 -31.61 4.10
C ILE A 193 6.82 -31.11 3.36
N LYS A 194 7.63 -32.05 2.90
CA LYS A 194 8.76 -31.77 2.01
C LYS A 194 8.57 -32.58 0.73
N ALA A 195 8.64 -31.92 -0.43
CA ALA A 195 8.52 -32.56 -1.74
C ALA A 195 9.62 -32.06 -2.70
N ASP A 196 10.09 -32.94 -3.57
CA ASP A 196 11.13 -32.61 -4.54
C ASP A 196 10.60 -31.65 -5.62
N SER A 197 9.35 -31.84 -6.02
CA SER A 197 8.69 -30.96 -6.99
C SER A 197 7.20 -30.78 -6.67
N GLY A 198 6.65 -29.69 -7.17
CA GLY A 198 5.25 -29.36 -7.04
C GLY A 198 4.72 -28.66 -8.30
N GLU A 199 3.42 -28.69 -8.46
CA GLU A 199 2.73 -28.01 -9.56
C GLU A 199 1.49 -27.33 -9.03
N LEU A 200 1.33 -26.05 -9.35
CA LEU A 200 0.16 -25.26 -9.01
C LEU A 200 -0.83 -25.33 -10.17
N ILE A 201 -1.99 -25.91 -9.91
CA ILE A 201 -3.07 -26.04 -10.89
C ILE A 201 -4.24 -25.18 -10.41
N SER A 202 -4.59 -24.17 -11.18
CA SER A 202 -5.80 -23.40 -10.95
C SER A 202 -7.00 -24.19 -11.48
N THR A 203 -8.04 -24.31 -10.67
CA THR A 203 -9.30 -24.94 -11.09
C THR A 203 -10.14 -23.90 -11.85
N GLU A 204 -10.98 -24.33 -12.79
CA GLU A 204 -11.83 -23.45 -13.63
C GLU A 204 -12.70 -22.46 -12.85
N SER A 205 -12.95 -22.70 -11.56
CA SER A 205 -13.72 -21.81 -10.68
C SER A 205 -12.91 -20.77 -9.94
N ASP A 206 -11.57 -20.70 -10.11
CA ASP A 206 -10.64 -19.82 -9.38
C ASP A 206 -10.77 -19.82 -7.84
N GLU A 207 -11.65 -20.64 -7.28
CA GLU A 207 -11.90 -20.72 -5.84
C GLU A 207 -10.98 -21.69 -5.12
N ILE A 208 -10.40 -22.65 -5.84
CA ILE A 208 -9.55 -23.71 -5.29
C ILE A 208 -8.26 -23.78 -6.09
N LEU A 209 -7.15 -23.56 -5.42
CA LEU A 209 -5.82 -23.80 -5.97
C LEU A 209 -5.38 -25.20 -5.55
N GLN A 210 -5.13 -26.07 -6.53
CA GLN A 210 -4.55 -27.39 -6.27
C GLN A 210 -3.03 -27.30 -6.31
N LEU A 211 -2.39 -27.68 -5.21
CA LEU A 211 -0.96 -27.90 -5.13
C LEU A 211 -0.71 -29.41 -5.23
N VAL A 212 -0.20 -29.82 -6.36
CA VAL A 212 0.16 -31.21 -6.63
C VAL A 212 1.63 -31.40 -6.34
N LEU A 213 1.93 -32.07 -5.24
CA LEU A 213 3.31 -32.41 -4.82
C LEU A 213 3.69 -33.78 -5.34
N LYS A 214 4.93 -33.92 -5.80
CA LYS A 214 5.50 -35.16 -6.33
C LYS A 214 6.75 -35.54 -5.55
N ASN A 215 6.91 -36.83 -5.24
CA ASN A 215 8.05 -37.42 -4.54
C ASN A 215 8.36 -36.71 -3.23
N GLY A 216 7.55 -36.97 -2.21
CA GLY A 216 7.70 -36.23 -0.97
C GLY A 216 7.49 -37.07 0.29
N LYS A 217 7.66 -36.38 1.41
CA LYS A 217 7.55 -36.91 2.75
C LYS A 217 6.69 -35.97 3.59
N ARG A 218 5.77 -36.58 4.35
CA ARG A 218 4.89 -35.85 5.29
C ARG A 218 5.24 -36.29 6.70
N TYR A 219 5.49 -35.31 7.55
CA TYR A 219 5.77 -35.45 8.97
C TYR A 219 4.65 -34.80 9.75
N GLN A 220 4.06 -35.51 10.68
CA GLN A 220 2.99 -34.99 11.53
C GLN A 220 3.18 -35.46 12.98
N ASP A 221 3.19 -34.50 13.90
CA ASP A 221 3.13 -34.78 15.32
C ASP A 221 1.68 -35.09 15.72
N ILE A 222 1.47 -36.18 16.45
CA ILE A 222 0.13 -36.56 16.93
C ILE A 222 0.04 -36.19 18.40
N ASP A 223 -0.96 -35.38 18.77
CA ASP A 223 -1.24 -35.09 20.18
C ASP A 223 -1.63 -36.35 20.91
N SER A 224 -0.81 -36.78 21.88
CA SER A 224 -1.20 -37.81 22.79
C SER A 224 -2.24 -37.24 23.76
N LYS A 225 -3.48 -37.73 23.71
CA LYS A 225 -4.57 -37.37 24.64
C LYS A 225 -4.32 -37.82 26.09
N ARG A 226 -3.10 -38.24 26.46
CA ARG A 226 -2.75 -38.68 27.82
C ARG A 226 -2.12 -37.51 28.61
N PRO A 227 -2.77 -36.99 29.66
CA PRO A 227 -2.33 -35.79 30.37
C PRO A 227 -1.01 -35.94 31.16
N ASN A 228 -0.49 -37.15 31.34
CA ASN A 228 0.60 -37.42 32.27
C ASN A 228 1.96 -37.80 31.64
N ASN A 229 2.08 -37.88 30.31
CA ASN A 229 3.35 -38.27 29.70
C ASN A 229 3.79 -37.26 28.63
N LYS A 230 4.37 -36.13 29.07
CA LYS A 230 4.91 -35.07 28.19
C LYS A 230 6.15 -35.50 27.39
N GLN A 231 6.66 -36.70 27.60
CA GLN A 231 7.91 -37.16 27.01
C GLN A 231 7.77 -37.96 25.70
N PHE A 232 6.55 -38.34 25.32
CA PHE A 232 6.35 -39.16 24.12
C PHE A 232 5.37 -38.48 23.17
N VAL A 233 5.89 -37.78 22.16
CA VAL A 233 5.11 -37.22 21.06
C VAL A 233 5.21 -38.23 19.91
N PRO A 234 4.13 -38.99 19.62
CA PRO A 234 4.17 -39.92 18.48
C PRO A 234 4.26 -39.14 17.18
N HIS A 235 5.19 -39.51 16.32
CA HIS A 235 5.36 -38.93 15.00
C HIS A 235 4.80 -39.87 13.96
N THR A 236 4.08 -39.33 12.98
CA THR A 236 3.70 -40.06 11.77
C THR A 236 4.59 -39.62 10.64
N TYR A 237 5.15 -40.59 9.94
CA TYR A 237 5.95 -40.41 8.76
C TYR A 237 5.29 -41.14 7.59
N VAL A 238 4.99 -40.41 6.52
CA VAL A 238 4.39 -40.96 5.30
C VAL A 238 5.20 -40.49 4.10
N SER A 239 5.68 -41.42 3.27
CA SER A 239 6.24 -41.10 1.96
C SER A 239 5.15 -41.23 0.90
N PHE A 240 5.15 -40.34 -0.07
CA PHE A 240 4.18 -40.31 -1.16
C PHE A 240 4.86 -40.05 -2.51
N GLU A 241 4.35 -40.67 -3.55
CA GLU A 241 4.74 -40.36 -4.93
C GLU A 241 3.97 -39.13 -5.45
N LYS A 242 2.70 -38.99 -5.07
CA LYS A 242 1.84 -37.89 -5.43
C LYS A 242 0.95 -37.53 -4.24
N TYR A 243 0.92 -36.23 -3.90
CA TYR A 243 0.06 -35.69 -2.86
C TYR A 243 -0.64 -34.43 -3.38
N ILE A 244 -1.96 -34.40 -3.33
CA ILE A 244 -2.76 -33.28 -3.80
C ILE A 244 -3.29 -32.54 -2.58
N MET A 245 -2.96 -31.26 -2.49
CA MET A 245 -3.45 -30.37 -1.47
C MET A 245 -4.34 -29.29 -2.12
N ASN A 246 -5.55 -29.18 -1.64
CA ASN A 246 -6.47 -28.13 -2.07
C ASN A 246 -6.34 -26.93 -1.13
N ILE A 247 -5.96 -25.80 -1.67
CA ILE A 247 -5.90 -24.53 -0.96
C ILE A 247 -7.19 -23.78 -1.30
N ASP A 248 -8.02 -23.55 -0.30
CA ASP A 248 -9.27 -22.80 -0.47
C ASP A 248 -8.94 -21.33 -0.65
N LEU A 249 -9.30 -20.78 -1.78
CA LEU A 249 -9.09 -19.37 -2.13
C LEU A 249 -10.37 -18.53 -1.99
N ARG A 250 -11.48 -19.10 -1.51
CA ARG A 250 -12.74 -18.36 -1.35
C ARG A 250 -12.58 -17.14 -0.44
N ASP A 251 -11.82 -17.28 0.65
CA ASP A 251 -11.45 -16.13 1.50
C ASP A 251 -10.50 -15.15 0.81
N PHE A 252 -9.83 -15.56 -0.27
CA PHE A 252 -8.96 -14.73 -1.09
C PHE A 252 -9.69 -14.13 -2.30
N ASN A 253 -10.68 -14.81 -2.85
CA ASN A 253 -11.44 -14.39 -4.02
C ASN A 253 -12.63 -13.48 -3.68
N GLN A 254 -13.04 -13.40 -2.43
CA GLN A 254 -13.94 -12.34 -1.99
C GLN A 254 -13.14 -11.03 -1.99
N VAL A 255 -13.05 -10.44 -3.18
CA VAL A 255 -12.48 -9.12 -3.43
C VAL A 255 -13.48 -8.11 -2.88
N ASP A 256 -13.55 -8.00 -1.57
CA ASP A 256 -14.27 -6.91 -0.94
C ASP A 256 -13.33 -5.69 -0.92
N PHE A 257 -13.53 -4.79 -1.89
CA PHE A 257 -12.80 -3.53 -1.99
C PHE A 257 -13.09 -2.60 -0.79
N ASP A 258 -14.12 -2.90 -0.02
CA ASP A 258 -14.59 -2.14 1.13
C ASP A 258 -14.46 -2.91 2.46
N ASP A 259 -13.62 -3.98 2.52
CA ASP A 259 -13.39 -4.75 3.74
C ASP A 259 -12.93 -3.83 4.88
N GLU A 260 -13.83 -3.54 5.81
CA GLU A 260 -13.63 -2.63 6.94
C GLU A 260 -12.60 -3.13 7.96
N LYS A 261 -12.17 -4.38 7.86
CA LYS A 261 -11.22 -5.02 8.78
C LYS A 261 -9.89 -4.25 8.92
N TYR A 262 -9.50 -3.50 7.87
CA TYR A 262 -8.25 -2.74 7.84
C TYR A 262 -8.45 -1.24 8.07
N ARG A 263 -9.69 -0.76 8.20
CA ARG A 263 -10.02 0.67 8.38
C ARG A 263 -9.46 1.27 9.69
N ASN A 264 -9.05 0.43 10.62
CA ASN A 264 -8.52 0.86 11.93
C ASN A 264 -7.03 1.22 11.94
N THR A 265 -6.36 1.20 10.79
CA THR A 265 -4.97 1.65 10.71
C THR A 265 -4.92 3.18 10.79
N TYR A 266 -3.99 3.74 11.59
CA TYR A 266 -3.90 5.18 11.84
C TYR A 266 -3.82 6.05 10.56
N ARG A 267 -3.24 5.52 9.48
CA ARG A 267 -3.15 6.21 8.17
C ARG A 267 -4.48 6.30 7.43
N MET A 268 -5.46 5.46 7.80
CA MET A 268 -6.79 5.40 7.19
C MET A 268 -7.85 6.13 8.00
N GLN A 269 -7.44 6.81 9.07
CA GLN A 269 -8.32 7.54 9.97
C GLN A 269 -8.20 9.05 9.73
N ASN A 270 -9.34 9.75 9.82
CA ASN A 270 -9.37 11.20 9.85
C ASN A 270 -9.04 11.73 11.25
N VAL A 271 -8.85 13.06 11.39
CA VAL A 271 -8.47 13.69 12.67
C VAL A 271 -9.43 13.35 13.81
N SER A 272 -10.75 13.33 13.54
CA SER A 272 -11.76 12.98 14.57
C SER A 272 -11.66 11.52 14.99
N GLN A 273 -11.47 10.61 14.06
CA GLN A 273 -11.31 9.17 14.34
C GLN A 273 -10.00 8.89 15.09
N LEU A 274 -8.92 9.60 14.74
CA LEU A 274 -7.64 9.51 15.46
C LEU A 274 -7.80 9.95 16.92
N GLY A 275 -8.54 11.03 17.17
CA GLY A 275 -8.86 11.47 18.54
C GLY A 275 -9.54 10.37 19.35
N LEU A 276 -10.60 9.76 18.80
CA LEU A 276 -11.31 8.64 19.46
C LEU A 276 -10.40 7.41 19.67
N SER A 277 -9.53 7.11 18.73
CA SER A 277 -8.57 6.00 18.83
C SER A 277 -7.55 6.26 19.94
N ILE A 278 -7.03 7.48 20.06
CA ILE A 278 -6.11 7.88 21.13
C ILE A 278 -6.78 7.75 22.49
N ASP A 279 -8.03 8.24 22.66
CA ASP A 279 -8.77 8.13 23.90
C ASP A 279 -9.02 6.67 24.30
N SER A 280 -9.38 5.83 23.34
CA SER A 280 -9.60 4.40 23.59
C SER A 280 -8.32 3.67 24.00
N LEU A 281 -7.19 4.00 23.36
CA LEU A 281 -5.88 3.43 23.69
C LEU A 281 -5.38 3.91 25.04
N SER A 282 -5.55 5.18 25.37
CA SER A 282 -5.16 5.73 26.68
C SER A 282 -5.94 5.06 27.82
N LYS A 283 -7.26 4.84 27.66
CA LYS A 283 -8.09 4.10 28.62
C LYS A 283 -7.66 2.63 28.78
N LYS A 284 -7.32 1.96 27.67
CA LYS A 284 -6.80 0.59 27.74
C LYS A 284 -5.45 0.51 28.44
N LEU A 285 -4.62 1.53 28.25
CA LEU A 285 -3.31 1.62 28.85
C LEU A 285 -3.42 1.85 30.37
N SER A 286 -4.25 2.80 30.81
CA SER A 286 -4.53 3.03 32.24
C SER A 286 -5.08 1.79 32.93
N PHE A 287 -6.03 1.10 32.30
CA PHE A 287 -6.59 -0.15 32.85
C PHE A 287 -5.53 -1.26 32.96
N ARG A 288 -4.59 -1.35 32.02
CA ARG A 288 -3.47 -2.30 32.12
C ARG A 288 -2.54 -1.94 33.29
N TYR A 289 -2.17 -0.67 33.45
CA TYR A 289 -1.33 -0.24 34.58
C TYR A 289 -1.99 -0.55 35.96
N GLU A 290 -3.28 -0.32 36.10
CA GLU A 290 -4.02 -0.66 37.34
C GLU A 290 -4.03 -2.17 37.64
N ASN A 291 -4.05 -3.01 36.60
CA ASN A 291 -4.03 -4.48 36.77
C ASN A 291 -2.61 -5.05 36.95
N PHE A 292 -1.55 -4.35 36.57
CA PHE A 292 -0.17 -4.76 36.82
C PHE A 292 0.36 -4.28 38.19
N GLY A 293 -0.34 -3.35 38.83
CA GLY A 293 -0.02 -2.84 40.17
C GLY A 293 -0.72 -3.57 41.33
N LYS A 294 -1.49 -4.61 41.01
CA LYS A 294 -2.08 -5.58 41.95
C LYS A 294 -1.40 -6.95 41.81
#